data_37c186dfe64d6008307a1279ec37693b
#
_entry.id   37c186dfe64d6008307a1279ec37693b
#
_cell.length_a   1.000
_cell.length_b   1.000
_cell.length_c   1.000
_cell.angle_alpha   90.00
_cell.angle_beta   90.00
_cell.angle_gamma   90.00
#
_symmetry.space_group_name_H-M   'P 1'
#
loop_
_entity.id
_entity.type
_entity.pdbx_description
1 polymer ?
#
loop_
_entity_poly.entity_id
_entity_poly.type
_entity_poly.pdbx_seq_one_letter_code
_entity_poly.pdbx_strand_id
1 'polypeptide(L)'
;MECNKEQEEAIMHRDGPAMVLAGPGAGKTYVITNRVKALIDEYGVKPEQILVVTFSKAAAVEMKERFEMLTGGQRLPVRFGTFHSVFFQILRLAYHYEVKDIATPALKYRFLEETLNETGYEVDDKKEFLSDIEKEISRVKGEGIEIDCYFSSACSAEIFQKMYRGYQEKLQRHRCLDFDDMVVYTYQLLKEREDIRRRWQAQFRYLLIDEFQDINRLQYETVCMLAEPENNLFIVGDDDQSIYGFRGAKPGIMLSFPKRFPDTKQIVLGVNYRCSDEIMKAAERLIGKNNERYEKHIVANKGKEQPVHMKKCENLPDEAEKIVAQIQMYQKEGIAYQEMAVLFRTNMQMRLLAGKLMEHGVPFTMRENLPNLFDTWMAKDIMCYLQLALGNRSREKFLKIANRPVRYLSRTAFTESEVSFDKLRAYYAVKNQEWMEERIWNFEYDLKNLASLSPYAAIHFIRKGIGYDEFLKTYADERNVNADDWFDVLDEMQEMARDKKSIPEFLSFVENYGDTLEEMRQEQKKQQVKEEPGVSLMTMHASKGLEFSVVFVPTLNEDIVPYRKAVQEGNLEEERRMLYVAMTRAKTYLHLSFVKERFHKEAEPSPFLYEISPALKNKINKKRGR
;
A
#
# COMPACT_ATOMS: atom_id res chain seq x y z
N MET A 1 5.06 0.46 34.60
CA MET A 1 3.86 -0.38 34.40
C MET A 1 4.14 -1.68 35.10
N GLU A 2 3.25 -2.13 35.97
CA GLU A 2 3.34 -3.48 36.53
C GLU A 2 3.02 -4.48 35.42
N CYS A 3 3.84 -5.54 35.33
CA CYS A 3 3.69 -6.62 34.38
C CYS A 3 2.44 -7.45 34.75
N ASN A 4 1.59 -7.77 33.78
CA ASN A 4 0.51 -8.69 34.03
C ASN A 4 1.02 -10.15 33.94
N LYS A 5 0.20 -11.10 34.38
CA LYS A 5 0.58 -12.51 34.48
C LYS A 5 1.01 -13.12 33.14
N GLU A 6 0.29 -12.80 32.07
CA GLU A 6 0.58 -13.31 30.74
C GLU A 6 1.87 -12.70 30.16
N GLN A 7 2.10 -11.40 30.43
CA GLN A 7 3.37 -10.77 30.06
C GLN A 7 4.54 -11.36 30.85
N GLU A 8 4.38 -11.61 32.16
CA GLU A 8 5.38 -12.25 32.99
C GLU A 8 5.69 -13.67 32.50
N GLU A 9 4.67 -14.47 32.18
CA GLU A 9 4.82 -15.81 31.61
C GLU A 9 5.62 -15.78 30.29
N ALA A 10 5.37 -14.80 29.42
CA ALA A 10 6.08 -14.63 28.16
C ALA A 10 7.54 -14.17 28.37
N ILE A 11 7.78 -13.27 29.32
CA ILE A 11 9.12 -12.78 29.66
C ILE A 11 9.98 -13.90 30.26
N MET A 12 9.41 -14.68 31.15
CA MET A 12 10.12 -15.74 31.90
C MET A 12 10.20 -17.05 31.13
N HIS A 13 9.63 -17.19 29.94
CA HIS A 13 9.83 -18.40 29.13
C HIS A 13 11.31 -18.55 28.76
N ARG A 14 11.92 -19.68 28.99
CA ARG A 14 13.36 -19.89 28.79
C ARG A 14 13.67 -20.57 27.46
N ASP A 15 13.49 -21.83 27.36
CA ASP A 15 13.95 -22.67 26.24
C ASP A 15 12.77 -23.20 25.41
N GLY A 16 13.04 -23.54 24.15
CA GLY A 16 12.08 -24.10 23.23
C GLY A 16 11.23 -23.06 22.50
N PRO A 17 10.36 -23.49 21.58
CA PRO A 17 9.53 -22.62 20.78
C PRO A 17 8.40 -22.01 21.61
N ALA A 18 8.20 -20.71 21.45
CA ALA A 18 7.07 -19.99 22.04
C ALA A 18 6.41 -19.07 21.04
N MET A 19 5.10 -19.01 21.08
CA MET A 19 4.28 -18.12 20.27
C MET A 19 3.45 -17.21 21.18
N VAL A 20 3.68 -15.92 21.06
CA VAL A 20 2.94 -14.88 21.79
C VAL A 20 1.95 -14.23 20.84
N LEU A 21 0.67 -14.53 21.05
CA LEU A 21 -0.45 -13.91 20.36
C LEU A 21 -0.78 -12.59 21.07
N ALA A 22 -0.43 -11.47 20.45
CA ALA A 22 -0.46 -10.18 21.10
C ALA A 22 -1.31 -9.19 20.31
N GLY A 23 -2.52 -8.90 20.80
CA GLY A 23 -3.39 -7.91 20.20
C GLY A 23 -2.78 -6.51 20.09
N PRO A 24 -3.47 -5.57 19.44
CA PRO A 24 -3.00 -4.20 19.36
C PRO A 24 -2.84 -3.61 20.76
N GLY A 25 -1.75 -2.86 21.00
CA GLY A 25 -1.52 -2.22 22.28
C GLY A 25 -1.28 -3.16 23.47
N ALA A 26 -1.03 -4.46 23.26
CA ALA A 26 -0.80 -5.44 24.33
C ALA A 26 0.63 -5.43 24.92
N GLY A 27 1.50 -4.54 24.43
CA GLY A 27 2.87 -4.41 24.95
C GLY A 27 3.88 -5.39 24.33
N LYS A 28 3.74 -5.75 23.05
CA LYS A 28 4.69 -6.61 22.32
C LYS A 28 6.14 -6.22 22.55
N THR A 29 6.49 -4.97 22.27
CA THR A 29 7.86 -4.46 22.44
C THR A 29 8.34 -4.54 23.89
N TYR A 30 7.45 -4.29 24.86
CA TYR A 30 7.75 -4.42 26.29
C TYR A 30 8.11 -5.87 26.65
N VAL A 31 7.32 -6.84 26.19
CA VAL A 31 7.58 -8.27 26.43
C VAL A 31 8.92 -8.69 25.82
N ILE A 32 9.17 -8.34 24.53
CA ILE A 32 10.42 -8.71 23.85
C ILE A 32 11.63 -8.15 24.58
N THR A 33 11.64 -6.85 24.90
CA THR A 33 12.81 -6.21 25.54
C THR A 33 13.07 -6.72 26.97
N ASN A 34 12.00 -6.93 27.77
CA ASN A 34 12.16 -7.51 29.11
C ASN A 34 12.55 -8.99 29.07
N ARG A 35 12.07 -9.76 28.06
CA ARG A 35 12.53 -11.13 27.87
C ARG A 35 14.02 -11.20 27.56
N VAL A 36 14.53 -10.32 26.67
CA VAL A 36 15.99 -10.24 26.41
C VAL A 36 16.75 -9.98 27.71
N LYS A 37 16.24 -9.06 28.54
CA LYS A 37 16.83 -8.77 29.85
C LYS A 37 16.80 -10.01 30.77
N ALA A 38 15.66 -10.70 30.87
CA ALA A 38 15.52 -11.91 31.68
C ALA A 38 16.44 -13.06 31.21
N LEU A 39 16.59 -13.24 29.89
CA LEU A 39 17.55 -14.25 29.36
C LEU A 39 18.98 -13.97 29.82
N ILE A 40 19.38 -12.71 29.92
CA ILE A 40 20.72 -12.33 30.36
C ILE A 40 20.85 -12.42 31.89
N ASP A 41 19.98 -11.75 32.62
CA ASP A 41 20.13 -11.55 34.07
C ASP A 41 19.75 -12.79 34.89
N GLU A 42 18.65 -13.47 34.51
CA GLU A 42 18.12 -14.61 35.27
C GLU A 42 18.67 -15.96 34.76
N TYR A 43 18.88 -16.07 33.44
CA TYR A 43 19.29 -17.34 32.84
C TYR A 43 20.76 -17.39 32.40
N GLY A 44 21.50 -16.26 32.53
CA GLY A 44 22.93 -16.20 32.23
C GLY A 44 23.27 -16.38 30.76
N VAL A 45 22.32 -16.11 29.85
CA VAL A 45 22.56 -16.19 28.40
C VAL A 45 23.48 -15.06 27.99
N LYS A 46 24.52 -15.40 27.20
CA LYS A 46 25.43 -14.36 26.68
C LYS A 46 24.70 -13.45 25.71
N PRO A 47 24.81 -12.11 25.84
CA PRO A 47 24.09 -11.16 25.01
C PRO A 47 24.30 -11.35 23.49
N GLU A 48 25.49 -11.74 23.06
CA GLU A 48 25.85 -12.02 21.66
C GLU A 48 25.14 -13.24 21.06
N GLN A 49 24.55 -14.10 21.92
CA GLN A 49 23.77 -15.28 21.51
C GLN A 49 22.29 -14.97 21.26
N ILE A 50 21.88 -13.73 21.47
CA ILE A 50 20.50 -13.29 21.32
C ILE A 50 20.34 -12.46 20.06
N LEU A 51 19.44 -12.89 19.18
CA LEU A 51 19.04 -12.17 17.97
C LEU A 51 17.57 -11.74 18.07
N VAL A 52 17.32 -10.44 17.93
CA VAL A 52 15.98 -9.86 17.85
C VAL A 52 15.77 -9.34 16.44
N VAL A 53 14.77 -9.86 15.74
CA VAL A 53 14.42 -9.49 14.36
C VAL A 53 13.09 -8.79 14.35
N THR A 54 13.04 -7.64 13.65
CA THR A 54 11.81 -6.87 13.43
C THR A 54 11.58 -6.64 11.94
N PHE A 55 10.38 -6.17 11.58
CA PHE A 55 10.04 -5.89 10.19
C PHE A 55 10.71 -4.60 9.66
N SER A 56 10.85 -3.56 10.49
CA SER A 56 11.37 -2.26 10.08
C SER A 56 12.63 -1.84 10.83
N LYS A 57 13.49 -1.06 10.14
CA LYS A 57 14.69 -0.48 10.75
C LYS A 57 14.35 0.42 11.95
N ALA A 58 13.26 1.20 11.85
CA ALA A 58 12.83 2.08 12.93
C ALA A 58 12.46 1.28 14.20
N ALA A 59 11.70 0.17 14.05
CA ALA A 59 11.36 -0.70 15.18
C ALA A 59 12.60 -1.35 15.79
N ALA A 60 13.58 -1.76 14.97
CA ALA A 60 14.83 -2.32 15.48
C ALA A 60 15.64 -1.31 16.31
N VAL A 61 15.69 -0.06 15.86
CA VAL A 61 16.36 1.03 16.59
C VAL A 61 15.62 1.32 17.90
N GLU A 62 14.30 1.49 17.85
CA GLU A 62 13.46 1.76 19.03
C GLU A 62 13.59 0.65 20.08
N MET A 63 13.53 -0.63 19.66
CA MET A 63 13.71 -1.75 20.59
C MET A 63 15.09 -1.74 21.23
N LYS A 64 16.13 -1.45 20.46
CA LYS A 64 17.48 -1.34 20.98
C LYS A 64 17.60 -0.24 22.00
N GLU A 65 17.07 0.96 21.72
CA GLU A 65 17.09 2.10 22.64
C GLU A 65 16.33 1.80 23.94
N ARG A 66 15.14 1.18 23.82
CA ARG A 66 14.37 0.74 25.00
C ARG A 66 15.12 -0.29 25.83
N PHE A 67 15.80 -1.22 25.19
CA PHE A 67 16.63 -2.21 25.87
C PHE A 67 17.83 -1.57 26.56
N GLU A 68 18.53 -0.64 25.92
CA GLU A 68 19.62 0.12 26.54
C GLU A 68 19.15 0.92 27.76
N MET A 69 17.95 1.51 27.72
CA MET A 69 17.33 2.17 28.89
C MET A 69 17.04 1.18 30.02
N LEU A 70 16.51 0.00 29.69
CA LEU A 70 16.18 -1.05 30.69
C LEU A 70 17.44 -1.63 31.37
N THR A 71 18.59 -1.57 30.72
CA THR A 71 19.88 -2.03 31.26
C THR A 71 20.72 -0.90 31.90
N GLY A 72 20.09 0.24 32.21
CA GLY A 72 20.75 1.38 32.85
C GLY A 72 21.77 2.06 31.94
N GLY A 73 21.56 2.08 30.63
CA GLY A 73 22.45 2.69 29.63
C GLY A 73 23.61 1.76 29.17
N GLN A 74 23.64 0.52 29.60
CA GLN A 74 24.67 -0.42 29.18
C GLN A 74 24.43 -0.89 27.73
N ARG A 75 25.48 -0.81 26.90
CA ARG A 75 25.46 -1.29 25.51
C ARG A 75 25.89 -2.74 25.43
N LEU A 76 24.97 -3.65 25.77
CA LEU A 76 25.21 -5.08 25.65
C LEU A 76 25.17 -5.50 24.17
N PRO A 77 26.00 -6.50 23.76
CA PRO A 77 26.13 -6.91 22.34
C PRO A 77 24.97 -7.81 21.85
N VAL A 78 23.74 -7.54 22.29
CA VAL A 78 22.52 -8.14 21.73
C VAL A 78 22.33 -7.65 20.31
N ARG A 79 22.00 -8.55 19.39
CA ARG A 79 21.77 -8.17 18.00
C ARG A 79 20.31 -7.81 17.77
N PHE A 80 20.06 -6.53 17.47
CA PHE A 80 18.77 -6.04 16.97
C PHE A 80 18.89 -5.72 15.47
N GLY A 81 17.95 -6.17 14.66
CA GLY A 81 17.98 -5.91 13.23
C GLY A 81 16.69 -6.25 12.50
N THR A 82 16.68 -6.03 11.19
CA THR A 82 15.63 -6.52 10.28
C THR A 82 16.08 -7.82 9.62
N PHE A 83 15.15 -8.61 9.07
CA PHE A 83 15.49 -9.80 8.26
C PHE A 83 16.58 -9.49 7.24
N HIS A 84 16.38 -8.45 6.42
CA HIS A 84 17.33 -8.06 5.39
C HIS A 84 18.72 -7.71 5.96
N SER A 85 18.79 -7.02 7.10
CA SER A 85 20.08 -6.65 7.70
C SER A 85 20.85 -7.87 8.21
N VAL A 86 20.14 -8.85 8.77
CA VAL A 86 20.74 -10.11 9.24
C VAL A 86 21.18 -10.97 8.06
N PHE A 87 20.31 -11.15 7.07
CA PHE A 87 20.59 -11.94 5.88
C PHE A 87 21.72 -11.34 5.05
N PHE A 88 21.73 -10.02 4.86
CA PHE A 88 22.84 -9.35 4.21
C PHE A 88 24.18 -9.55 4.94
N GLN A 89 24.17 -9.56 6.28
CA GLN A 89 25.37 -9.86 7.06
C GLN A 89 25.88 -11.29 6.79
N ILE A 90 24.98 -12.27 6.70
CA ILE A 90 25.33 -13.66 6.37
C ILE A 90 25.98 -13.72 4.99
N LEU A 91 25.37 -13.10 3.98
CA LEU A 91 25.87 -13.06 2.61
C LEU A 91 27.19 -12.29 2.49
N ARG A 92 27.32 -11.20 3.24
CA ARG A 92 28.57 -10.43 3.29
C ARG A 92 29.75 -11.24 3.77
N LEU A 93 29.55 -12.06 4.80
CA LEU A 93 30.63 -12.91 5.33
C LEU A 93 30.93 -14.11 4.42
N ALA A 94 29.95 -14.63 3.69
CA ALA A 94 30.12 -15.78 2.81
C ALA A 94 30.63 -15.40 1.42
N TYR A 95 30.12 -14.32 0.84
CA TYR A 95 30.35 -13.93 -0.56
C TYR A 95 31.01 -12.56 -0.74
N HIS A 96 31.33 -11.86 0.38
CA HIS A 96 31.99 -10.54 0.35
C HIS A 96 31.17 -9.47 -0.38
N TYR A 97 29.83 -9.50 -0.29
CA TYR A 97 28.98 -8.42 -0.74
C TYR A 97 29.21 -7.15 0.07
N GLU A 98 29.16 -6.00 -0.56
CA GLU A 98 29.23 -4.69 0.06
C GLU A 98 27.90 -3.92 -0.11
N VAL A 99 27.68 -2.86 0.65
CA VAL A 99 26.45 -2.04 0.56
C VAL A 99 26.26 -1.44 -0.83
N LYS A 100 27.34 -1.15 -1.54
CA LYS A 100 27.30 -0.65 -2.94
C LYS A 100 26.75 -1.67 -3.94
N ASP A 101 26.78 -2.97 -3.58
CA ASP A 101 26.29 -4.05 -4.44
C ASP A 101 24.77 -4.22 -4.30
N ILE A 102 24.11 -3.45 -3.40
CA ILE A 102 22.65 -3.43 -3.29
C ILE A 102 22.07 -2.58 -4.41
N ALA A 103 21.22 -3.17 -5.23
CA ALA A 103 20.58 -2.49 -6.35
C ALA A 103 19.67 -1.35 -5.87
N THR A 104 19.96 -0.13 -6.31
CA THR A 104 19.10 1.02 -6.04
C THR A 104 17.79 0.93 -6.83
N PRO A 105 16.72 1.62 -6.40
CA PRO A 105 15.46 1.64 -7.17
C PRO A 105 15.65 2.09 -8.63
N ALA A 106 16.51 3.08 -8.87
CA ALA A 106 16.82 3.57 -10.21
C ALA A 106 17.54 2.50 -11.06
N LEU A 107 18.44 1.72 -10.45
CA LEU A 107 19.14 0.63 -11.12
C LEU A 107 18.20 -0.52 -11.46
N LYS A 108 17.31 -0.90 -10.53
CA LYS A 108 16.28 -1.92 -10.77
C LYS A 108 15.36 -1.54 -11.92
N TYR A 109 14.86 -0.29 -11.88
CA TYR A 109 14.02 0.23 -12.95
C TYR A 109 14.73 0.17 -14.31
N ARG A 110 15.99 0.60 -14.38
CA ARG A 110 16.80 0.54 -15.60
C ARG A 110 16.94 -0.89 -16.12
N PHE A 111 17.26 -1.85 -15.26
CA PHE A 111 17.41 -3.25 -15.68
C PHE A 111 16.09 -3.86 -16.19
N LEU A 112 14.97 -3.54 -15.53
CA LEU A 112 13.65 -3.96 -16.00
C LEU A 112 13.30 -3.29 -17.35
N GLU A 113 13.60 -1.99 -17.51
CA GLU A 113 13.35 -1.26 -18.76
C GLU A 113 14.19 -1.80 -19.93
N GLU A 114 15.48 -2.04 -19.72
CA GLU A 114 16.36 -2.65 -20.72
C GLU A 114 15.85 -4.05 -21.10
N THR A 115 15.43 -4.85 -20.12
CA THR A 115 14.88 -6.19 -20.37
C THR A 115 13.58 -6.12 -21.17
N LEU A 116 12.69 -5.18 -20.85
CA LEU A 116 11.46 -4.96 -21.61
C LEU A 116 11.77 -4.63 -23.08
N ASN A 117 12.72 -3.73 -23.32
CA ASN A 117 13.12 -3.36 -24.68
C ASN A 117 13.69 -4.57 -25.46
N GLU A 118 14.43 -5.46 -24.80
CA GLU A 118 14.97 -6.69 -25.39
C GLU A 118 13.86 -7.70 -25.74
N THR A 119 12.75 -7.72 -25.00
CA THR A 119 11.61 -8.60 -25.34
C THR A 119 10.85 -8.18 -26.59
N GLY A 120 10.96 -6.90 -26.98
CA GLY A 120 10.16 -6.31 -28.05
C GLY A 120 8.67 -6.16 -27.72
N TYR A 121 8.28 -6.39 -26.46
CA TYR A 121 6.89 -6.26 -26.01
C TYR A 121 6.51 -4.77 -25.85
N GLU A 122 5.52 -4.32 -26.60
CA GLU A 122 5.01 -2.96 -26.54
C GLU A 122 4.00 -2.80 -25.40
N VAL A 123 4.17 -1.77 -24.57
CA VAL A 123 3.28 -1.41 -23.47
C VAL A 123 2.91 0.06 -23.56
N ASP A 124 1.69 0.40 -23.17
CA ASP A 124 1.18 1.78 -23.23
C ASP A 124 1.70 2.64 -22.07
N ASP A 125 1.68 2.11 -20.85
CA ASP A 125 2.34 2.73 -19.69
C ASP A 125 3.50 1.85 -19.20
N LYS A 126 4.70 2.22 -19.65
CA LYS A 126 5.92 1.53 -19.30
C LYS A 126 6.18 1.54 -17.79
N LYS A 127 5.86 2.65 -17.12
CA LYS A 127 6.15 2.82 -15.69
C LYS A 127 5.24 1.95 -14.83
N GLU A 128 3.95 1.94 -15.14
CA GLU A 128 2.97 1.10 -14.45
C GLU A 128 3.30 -0.38 -14.66
N PHE A 129 3.51 -0.80 -15.91
CA PHE A 129 3.88 -2.17 -16.25
C PHE A 129 5.13 -2.65 -15.51
N LEU A 130 6.22 -1.87 -15.53
CA LEU A 130 7.47 -2.24 -14.86
C LEU A 130 7.30 -2.30 -13.33
N SER A 131 6.44 -1.45 -12.75
CA SER A 131 6.11 -1.52 -11.33
C SER A 131 5.36 -2.81 -10.98
N ASP A 132 4.44 -3.25 -11.83
CA ASP A 132 3.69 -4.49 -11.59
C ASP A 132 4.57 -5.72 -11.80
N ILE A 133 5.43 -5.73 -12.82
CA ILE A 133 6.45 -6.78 -12.99
C ILE A 133 7.39 -6.85 -11.78
N GLU A 134 7.83 -5.73 -11.22
CA GLU A 134 8.67 -5.71 -10.00
C GLU A 134 7.95 -6.35 -8.81
N LYS A 135 6.67 -6.04 -8.59
CA LYS A 135 5.86 -6.65 -7.52
C LYS A 135 5.72 -8.16 -7.69
N GLU A 136 5.45 -8.60 -8.92
CA GLU A 136 5.33 -10.03 -9.22
C GLU A 136 6.66 -10.77 -9.06
N ILE A 137 7.79 -10.18 -9.48
CA ILE A 137 9.13 -10.73 -9.23
C ILE A 137 9.38 -10.89 -7.73
N SER A 138 9.05 -9.87 -6.93
CA SER A 138 9.19 -9.93 -5.47
C SER A 138 8.33 -11.05 -4.87
N ARG A 139 7.11 -11.24 -5.38
CA ARG A 139 6.23 -12.33 -4.96
C ARG A 139 6.81 -13.71 -5.28
N VAL A 140 7.26 -13.91 -6.52
CA VAL A 140 7.89 -15.18 -6.97
C VAL A 140 9.09 -15.52 -6.09
N LYS A 141 9.99 -14.55 -5.85
CA LYS A 141 11.16 -14.71 -4.99
C LYS A 141 10.78 -14.99 -3.53
N GLY A 142 9.90 -14.18 -2.95
CA GLY A 142 9.51 -14.29 -1.54
C GLY A 142 8.77 -15.58 -1.19
N GLU A 143 8.01 -16.14 -2.13
CA GLU A 143 7.31 -17.42 -1.99
C GLU A 143 8.16 -18.63 -2.41
N GLY A 144 9.29 -18.41 -3.09
CA GLY A 144 10.13 -19.46 -3.64
C GLY A 144 9.43 -20.28 -4.73
N ILE A 145 8.63 -19.60 -5.57
CA ILE A 145 7.91 -20.23 -6.68
C ILE A 145 8.88 -20.46 -7.84
N GLU A 146 8.83 -21.63 -8.44
CA GLU A 146 9.54 -21.87 -9.69
C GLU A 146 8.92 -21.04 -10.83
N ILE A 147 9.76 -20.28 -11.54
CA ILE A 147 9.30 -19.30 -12.53
C ILE A 147 8.45 -19.93 -13.64
N ASP A 148 8.70 -21.19 -13.99
CA ASP A 148 7.97 -21.91 -15.02
C ASP A 148 6.54 -22.32 -14.57
N CYS A 149 6.27 -22.24 -13.26
CA CYS A 149 4.96 -22.52 -12.66
C CYS A 149 4.18 -21.25 -12.30
N TYR A 150 4.71 -20.05 -12.63
CA TYR A 150 4.07 -18.79 -12.29
C TYR A 150 3.26 -18.22 -13.47
N PHE A 151 2.04 -17.80 -13.21
CA PHE A 151 1.15 -17.10 -14.15
C PHE A 151 1.05 -15.63 -13.73
N SER A 152 1.59 -14.75 -14.57
CA SER A 152 1.53 -13.31 -14.35
C SER A 152 0.13 -12.76 -14.58
N SER A 153 -0.26 -11.77 -13.81
CA SER A 153 -1.46 -10.95 -14.04
C SER A 153 -1.18 -9.74 -14.94
N ALA A 154 0.09 -9.37 -15.12
CA ALA A 154 0.48 -8.19 -15.88
C ALA A 154 0.73 -8.47 -17.37
N CYS A 155 1.11 -9.72 -17.73
CA CYS A 155 1.39 -10.12 -19.12
C CYS A 155 1.32 -11.65 -19.27
N SER A 156 1.57 -12.13 -20.51
CA SER A 156 1.65 -13.58 -20.74
C SER A 156 2.79 -14.22 -19.93
N ALA A 157 2.62 -15.49 -19.58
CA ALA A 157 3.64 -16.24 -18.82
C ALA A 157 5.02 -16.22 -19.53
N GLU A 158 5.05 -16.30 -20.86
CA GLU A 158 6.29 -16.24 -21.66
C GLU A 158 7.01 -14.89 -21.49
N ILE A 159 6.28 -13.78 -21.57
CA ILE A 159 6.84 -12.44 -21.41
C ILE A 159 7.34 -12.26 -19.98
N PHE A 160 6.56 -12.67 -18.98
CA PHE A 160 6.98 -12.59 -17.58
C PHE A 160 8.25 -13.39 -17.31
N GLN A 161 8.35 -14.62 -17.81
CA GLN A 161 9.54 -15.44 -17.68
C GLN A 161 10.78 -14.78 -18.32
N LYS A 162 10.63 -14.17 -19.51
CA LYS A 162 11.70 -13.39 -20.14
C LYS A 162 12.12 -12.19 -19.28
N MET A 163 11.14 -11.45 -18.75
CA MET A 163 11.38 -10.31 -17.87
C MET A 163 12.10 -10.73 -16.60
N TYR A 164 11.65 -11.79 -15.94
CA TYR A 164 12.26 -12.32 -14.73
C TYR A 164 13.71 -12.76 -14.97
N ARG A 165 13.94 -13.62 -15.98
CA ARG A 165 15.28 -14.15 -16.28
C ARG A 165 16.23 -13.05 -16.71
N GLY A 166 15.83 -12.16 -17.62
CA GLY A 166 16.65 -11.05 -18.08
C GLY A 166 17.01 -10.07 -16.96
N TYR A 167 16.07 -9.78 -16.04
CA TYR A 167 16.34 -8.97 -14.85
C TYR A 167 17.37 -9.64 -13.93
N GLN A 168 17.22 -10.95 -13.66
CA GLN A 168 18.18 -11.71 -12.85
C GLN A 168 19.57 -11.80 -13.47
N GLU A 169 19.66 -12.02 -14.79
CA GLU A 169 20.94 -11.99 -15.49
C GLU A 169 21.66 -10.64 -15.36
N LYS A 170 20.91 -9.53 -15.46
CA LYS A 170 21.49 -8.19 -15.32
C LYS A 170 22.01 -7.94 -13.90
N LEU A 171 21.24 -8.36 -12.87
CA LEU A 171 21.73 -8.30 -11.48
C LEU A 171 23.03 -9.09 -11.30
N GLN A 172 23.09 -10.32 -11.81
CA GLN A 172 24.27 -11.18 -11.72
C GLN A 172 25.48 -10.61 -12.47
N ARG A 173 25.30 -10.12 -13.72
CA ARG A 173 26.38 -9.50 -14.52
C ARG A 173 27.00 -8.29 -13.83
N HIS A 174 26.19 -7.50 -13.12
CA HIS A 174 26.65 -6.32 -12.39
C HIS A 174 27.06 -6.63 -10.95
N ARG A 175 27.03 -7.92 -10.56
CA ARG A 175 27.28 -8.38 -9.18
C ARG A 175 26.43 -7.62 -8.16
N CYS A 176 25.20 -7.30 -8.52
CA CYS A 176 24.23 -6.65 -7.66
C CYS A 176 23.21 -7.67 -7.12
N LEU A 177 22.58 -7.33 -5.99
CA LEU A 177 21.45 -8.06 -5.45
C LEU A 177 20.35 -7.07 -5.03
N ASP A 178 19.11 -7.44 -5.21
CA ASP A 178 17.99 -6.71 -4.63
C ASP A 178 17.65 -7.24 -3.22
N PHE A 179 16.66 -6.62 -2.58
CA PHE A 179 16.26 -7.05 -1.23
C PHE A 179 15.68 -8.47 -1.19
N ASP A 180 15.00 -8.88 -2.25
CA ASP A 180 14.42 -10.23 -2.34
C ASP A 180 15.52 -11.28 -2.55
N ASP A 181 16.57 -10.96 -3.31
CA ASP A 181 17.75 -11.82 -3.47
C ASP A 181 18.47 -12.06 -2.15
N MET A 182 18.47 -11.09 -1.23
CA MET A 182 19.06 -11.31 0.11
C MET A 182 18.38 -12.46 0.84
N VAL A 183 17.07 -12.59 0.69
CA VAL A 183 16.30 -13.67 1.32
C VAL A 183 16.57 -15.00 0.59
N VAL A 184 16.46 -15.01 -0.73
CA VAL A 184 16.64 -16.20 -1.57
C VAL A 184 18.05 -16.78 -1.40
N TYR A 185 19.08 -15.95 -1.55
CA TYR A 185 20.48 -16.42 -1.48
C TYR A 185 20.88 -16.84 -0.07
N THR A 186 20.33 -16.19 0.96
CA THR A 186 20.59 -16.64 2.34
C THR A 186 19.95 -17.99 2.60
N TYR A 187 18.71 -18.20 2.15
CA TYR A 187 18.03 -19.49 2.25
C TYR A 187 18.84 -20.60 1.54
N GLN A 188 19.25 -20.37 0.29
CA GLN A 188 20.03 -21.31 -0.50
C GLN A 188 21.39 -21.60 0.16
N LEU A 189 22.11 -20.57 0.58
CA LEU A 189 23.40 -20.69 1.25
C LEU A 189 23.30 -21.57 2.52
N LEU A 190 22.33 -21.28 3.38
CA LEU A 190 22.17 -22.04 4.63
C LEU A 190 21.67 -23.47 4.38
N LYS A 191 20.94 -23.70 3.30
CA LYS A 191 20.50 -25.04 2.88
C LYS A 191 21.67 -25.89 2.37
N GLU A 192 22.53 -25.31 1.57
CA GLU A 192 23.63 -26.00 0.89
C GLU A 192 24.92 -26.10 1.71
N ARG A 193 25.20 -25.07 2.53
CA ARG A 193 26.44 -24.94 3.31
C ARG A 193 26.18 -25.17 4.80
N GLU A 194 26.24 -26.44 5.18
CA GLU A 194 26.03 -26.85 6.59
C GLU A 194 27.06 -26.23 7.54
N ASP A 195 28.30 -26.04 7.12
CA ASP A 195 29.38 -25.43 7.89
C ASP A 195 29.03 -23.98 8.26
N ILE A 196 28.48 -23.22 7.30
CA ILE A 196 28.04 -21.84 7.52
C ILE A 196 26.79 -21.83 8.41
N ARG A 197 25.82 -22.70 8.14
CA ARG A 197 24.60 -22.82 8.95
C ARG A 197 24.93 -23.11 10.42
N ARG A 198 25.78 -24.12 10.71
CA ARG A 198 26.18 -24.45 12.07
C ARG A 198 26.89 -23.32 12.79
N ARG A 199 27.69 -22.53 12.08
CA ARG A 199 28.33 -21.34 12.66
C ARG A 199 27.32 -20.32 13.15
N TRP A 200 26.28 -20.03 12.35
CA TRP A 200 25.25 -19.06 12.72
C TRP A 200 24.30 -19.61 13.79
N GLN A 201 23.99 -20.89 13.78
CA GLN A 201 23.25 -21.58 14.85
C GLN A 201 24.00 -21.49 16.19
N ALA A 202 25.30 -21.70 16.19
CA ALA A 202 26.13 -21.56 17.42
C ALA A 202 26.20 -20.10 17.90
N GLN A 203 26.15 -19.14 17.00
CA GLN A 203 26.17 -17.73 17.34
C GLN A 203 24.83 -17.26 17.91
N PHE A 204 23.71 -17.62 17.30
CA PHE A 204 22.37 -17.17 17.70
C PHE A 204 21.55 -18.32 18.28
N ARG A 205 21.69 -18.53 19.59
CA ARG A 205 20.95 -19.59 20.28
C ARG A 205 19.52 -19.22 20.62
N TYR A 206 19.20 -17.93 20.71
CA TYR A 206 17.86 -17.41 21.01
C TYR A 206 17.45 -16.43 19.92
N LEU A 207 16.39 -16.76 19.20
CA LEU A 207 15.83 -15.96 18.13
C LEU A 207 14.47 -15.42 18.59
N LEU A 208 14.35 -14.10 18.64
CA LEU A 208 13.10 -13.41 18.95
C LEU A 208 12.63 -12.66 17.71
N ILE A 209 11.40 -12.89 17.28
CA ILE A 209 10.84 -12.28 16.05
C ILE A 209 9.59 -11.52 16.39
N ASP A 210 9.61 -10.22 16.10
CA ASP A 210 8.46 -9.33 16.18
C ASP A 210 7.70 -9.25 14.86
N GLU A 211 6.41 -8.92 14.94
CA GLU A 211 5.50 -8.84 13.78
C GLU A 211 5.55 -10.10 12.89
N PHE A 212 5.57 -11.27 13.54
CA PHE A 212 5.74 -12.54 12.86
C PHE A 212 4.67 -12.85 11.80
N GLN A 213 3.48 -12.25 11.90
CA GLN A 213 2.41 -12.40 10.90
C GLN A 213 2.75 -11.80 9.53
N ASP A 214 3.80 -10.97 9.43
CA ASP A 214 4.17 -10.28 8.20
C ASP A 214 5.33 -10.95 7.43
N ILE A 215 5.82 -12.10 7.91
CA ILE A 215 6.91 -12.81 7.25
C ILE A 215 6.42 -13.57 6.01
N ASN A 216 7.31 -13.69 5.03
CA ASN A 216 7.09 -14.56 3.87
C ASN A 216 7.66 -15.98 4.12
N ARG A 217 7.34 -16.90 3.19
CA ARG A 217 7.73 -18.30 3.31
C ARG A 217 9.24 -18.50 3.44
N LEU A 218 10.04 -17.87 2.59
CA LEU A 218 11.50 -18.06 2.62
C LEU A 218 12.15 -17.47 3.87
N GLN A 219 11.64 -16.35 4.39
CA GLN A 219 12.07 -15.80 5.68
C GLN A 219 11.78 -16.79 6.79
N TYR A 220 10.58 -17.39 6.81
CA TYR A 220 10.20 -18.39 7.78
C TYR A 220 11.13 -19.62 7.75
N GLU A 221 11.32 -20.20 6.55
CA GLU A 221 12.21 -21.36 6.39
C GLU A 221 13.65 -21.07 6.83
N THR A 222 14.16 -19.87 6.49
CA THR A 222 15.50 -19.44 6.87
C THR A 222 15.65 -19.32 8.39
N VAL A 223 14.64 -18.74 9.06
CA VAL A 223 14.62 -18.61 10.53
C VAL A 223 14.57 -19.98 11.19
N CYS A 224 13.75 -20.90 10.68
CA CYS A 224 13.67 -22.26 11.21
C CYS A 224 15.02 -22.97 11.11
N MET A 225 15.72 -22.87 9.98
CA MET A 225 17.07 -23.42 9.85
C MET A 225 18.08 -22.81 10.83
N LEU A 226 17.95 -21.52 11.14
CA LEU A 226 18.83 -20.85 12.11
C LEU A 226 18.52 -21.24 13.55
N ALA A 227 17.26 -21.58 13.87
CA ALA A 227 16.84 -21.95 15.21
C ALA A 227 17.24 -23.39 15.62
N GLU A 228 17.46 -24.27 14.64
CA GLU A 228 17.88 -25.64 14.87
C GLU A 228 19.28 -25.73 15.55
N PRO A 229 19.56 -26.76 16.36
CA PRO A 229 18.65 -27.84 16.77
C PRO A 229 17.81 -27.47 18.01
N GLU A 230 18.16 -26.42 18.76
CA GLU A 230 17.54 -26.09 20.06
C GLU A 230 16.11 -25.55 19.91
N ASN A 231 15.79 -24.99 18.77
CA ASN A 231 14.49 -24.35 18.44
C ASN A 231 14.06 -23.30 19.49
N ASN A 232 15.00 -22.55 20.06
CA ASN A 232 14.69 -21.42 20.96
C ASN A 232 14.16 -20.23 20.14
N LEU A 233 13.00 -20.45 19.53
CA LEU A 233 12.33 -19.52 18.64
C LEU A 233 11.12 -18.90 19.33
N PHE A 234 11.26 -17.63 19.69
CA PHE A 234 10.21 -16.84 20.34
C PHE A 234 9.58 -15.89 19.32
N ILE A 235 8.37 -16.20 18.90
CA ILE A 235 7.64 -15.38 17.94
C ILE A 235 6.57 -14.55 18.63
N VAL A 236 6.47 -13.28 18.24
CA VAL A 236 5.44 -12.36 18.72
C VAL A 236 4.70 -11.79 17.52
N GLY A 237 3.39 -11.81 17.55
CA GLY A 237 2.61 -11.31 16.43
C GLY A 237 1.12 -11.23 16.72
N ASP A 238 0.40 -10.65 15.77
CA ASP A 238 -1.05 -10.57 15.72
C ASP A 238 -1.54 -10.92 14.32
N ASP A 239 -2.09 -12.10 14.15
CA ASP A 239 -2.65 -12.57 12.88
C ASP A 239 -3.76 -11.64 12.35
N ASP A 240 -4.48 -10.94 13.25
CA ASP A 240 -5.48 -9.92 12.90
C ASP A 240 -4.85 -8.62 12.36
N GLN A 241 -3.54 -8.42 12.46
CA GLN A 241 -2.81 -7.29 11.92
C GLN A 241 -1.95 -7.63 10.68
N SER A 242 -2.13 -8.81 10.08
CA SER A 242 -1.46 -9.18 8.83
C SER A 242 -2.11 -8.47 7.64
N ILE A 243 -1.44 -7.42 7.12
CA ILE A 243 -1.91 -6.56 6.03
C ILE A 243 -0.87 -6.37 4.92
N TYR A 244 0.16 -7.21 4.85
CA TYR A 244 1.20 -7.18 3.83
C TYR A 244 1.17 -8.39 2.90
N GLY A 245 -0.03 -8.95 2.64
CA GLY A 245 -0.23 -10.05 1.69
C GLY A 245 0.33 -9.73 0.30
N PHE A 246 0.21 -8.48 -0.15
CA PHE A 246 0.80 -8.00 -1.40
C PHE A 246 2.34 -8.05 -1.46
N ARG A 247 3.01 -8.21 -0.30
CA ARG A 247 4.46 -8.46 -0.16
C ARG A 247 4.79 -9.92 0.13
N GLY A 248 3.84 -10.84 -0.01
CA GLY A 248 4.01 -12.26 0.25
C GLY A 248 3.86 -12.67 1.72
N ALA A 249 3.37 -11.78 2.60
CA ALA A 249 3.03 -12.17 3.95
C ALA A 249 1.86 -13.15 3.95
N LYS A 250 1.93 -14.18 4.79
CA LYS A 250 0.88 -15.20 4.88
C LYS A 250 0.50 -15.44 6.34
N PRO A 251 -0.69 -15.02 6.78
CA PRO A 251 -1.18 -15.31 8.14
C PRO A 251 -1.13 -16.81 8.46
N GLY A 252 -1.36 -17.66 7.47
CA GLY A 252 -1.28 -19.12 7.58
C GLY A 252 0.06 -19.65 8.10
N ILE A 253 1.17 -18.89 7.94
CA ILE A 253 2.48 -19.27 8.51
C ILE A 253 2.39 -19.26 10.04
N MET A 254 1.85 -18.18 10.62
CA MET A 254 1.66 -18.07 12.06
C MET A 254 0.66 -19.11 12.58
N LEU A 255 -0.45 -19.33 11.85
CA LEU A 255 -1.45 -20.34 12.20
C LEU A 255 -0.90 -21.77 12.14
N SER A 256 0.09 -22.04 11.30
CA SER A 256 0.71 -23.36 11.16
C SER A 256 1.95 -23.58 12.07
N PHE A 257 2.41 -22.56 12.78
CA PHE A 257 3.61 -22.64 13.61
C PHE A 257 3.57 -23.77 14.65
N PRO A 258 2.47 -23.98 15.42
CA PRO A 258 2.40 -25.10 16.36
C PRO A 258 2.37 -26.47 15.69
N LYS A 259 2.02 -26.57 14.41
CA LYS A 259 2.08 -27.84 13.66
C LYS A 259 3.52 -28.24 13.35
N ARG A 260 4.38 -27.24 13.07
CA ARG A 260 5.81 -27.47 12.83
C ARG A 260 6.58 -27.70 14.13
N PHE A 261 6.18 -26.99 15.19
CA PHE A 261 6.78 -27.08 16.53
C PHE A 261 5.71 -27.51 17.54
N PRO A 262 5.45 -28.83 17.71
CA PRO A 262 4.36 -29.33 18.58
C PRO A 262 4.47 -28.92 20.04
N ASP A 263 5.69 -28.70 20.51
CA ASP A 263 5.97 -28.30 21.91
C ASP A 263 5.88 -26.79 22.12
N THR A 264 5.29 -26.05 21.16
CA THR A 264 5.18 -24.59 21.24
C THR A 264 4.36 -24.15 22.44
N LYS A 265 4.97 -23.35 23.31
CA LYS A 265 4.25 -22.63 24.38
C LYS A 265 3.45 -21.49 23.75
N GLN A 266 2.13 -21.55 23.81
CA GLN A 266 1.24 -20.50 23.33
C GLN A 266 0.82 -19.61 24.49
N ILE A 267 1.01 -18.28 24.33
CA ILE A 267 0.68 -17.26 25.34
C ILE A 267 -0.13 -16.18 24.65
N VAL A 268 -1.29 -15.82 25.22
CA VAL A 268 -2.17 -14.78 24.67
C VAL A 268 -2.08 -13.53 25.55
N LEU A 269 -1.60 -12.41 24.98
CA LEU A 269 -1.63 -11.12 25.67
C LEU A 269 -3.01 -10.47 25.45
N GLY A 270 -3.92 -10.73 26.36
CA GLY A 270 -5.33 -10.34 26.25
C GLY A 270 -5.67 -8.93 26.75
N VAL A 271 -4.69 -8.12 27.19
CA VAL A 271 -4.95 -6.78 27.73
C VAL A 271 -4.43 -5.71 26.75
N ASN A 272 -5.34 -4.86 26.28
CA ASN A 272 -5.00 -3.69 25.46
C ASN A 272 -4.82 -2.45 26.35
N TYR A 273 -3.64 -1.84 26.31
CA TYR A 273 -3.30 -0.63 27.07
C TYR A 273 -3.42 0.66 26.24
N ARG A 274 -3.77 0.55 24.94
CA ARG A 274 -3.81 1.67 24.00
C ARG A 274 -5.21 2.26 23.84
N CYS A 275 -6.15 1.46 23.40
CA CYS A 275 -7.48 1.90 22.96
C CYS A 275 -8.48 1.93 24.13
N SER A 276 -9.50 2.79 24.03
CA SER A 276 -10.68 2.73 24.89
C SER A 276 -11.50 1.46 24.64
N ASP A 277 -12.32 1.09 25.61
CA ASP A 277 -13.18 -0.11 25.57
C ASP A 277 -14.15 -0.10 24.36
N GLU A 278 -14.73 1.08 24.05
CA GLU A 278 -15.67 1.21 22.94
C GLU A 278 -15.00 1.01 21.57
N ILE A 279 -13.75 1.45 21.40
CA ILE A 279 -12.96 1.22 20.17
C ILE A 279 -12.66 -0.27 20.04
N MET A 280 -12.20 -0.92 21.12
CA MET A 280 -11.88 -2.34 21.08
C MET A 280 -13.09 -3.21 20.76
N LYS A 281 -14.25 -2.95 21.40
CA LYS A 281 -15.49 -3.66 21.10
C LYS A 281 -15.95 -3.50 19.65
N ALA A 282 -15.78 -2.30 19.09
CA ALA A 282 -16.09 -2.05 17.68
C ALA A 282 -15.14 -2.82 16.75
N ALA A 283 -13.84 -2.82 17.04
CA ALA A 283 -12.82 -3.51 16.30
C ALA A 283 -12.98 -5.04 16.38
N GLU A 284 -13.31 -5.58 17.56
CA GLU A 284 -13.58 -7.02 17.74
C GLU A 284 -14.80 -7.51 16.95
N ARG A 285 -15.89 -6.71 16.89
CA ARG A 285 -17.07 -7.05 16.08
C ARG A 285 -16.71 -7.17 14.59
N LEU A 286 -15.85 -6.28 14.11
CA LEU A 286 -15.37 -6.29 12.74
C LEU A 286 -14.50 -7.52 12.49
N ILE A 287 -13.42 -7.67 13.24
CA ILE A 287 -12.41 -8.71 12.95
C ILE A 287 -12.93 -10.13 13.24
N GLY A 288 -13.89 -10.26 14.17
CA GLY A 288 -14.54 -11.53 14.48
C GLY A 288 -15.34 -12.16 13.32
N LYS A 289 -15.44 -11.47 12.16
CA LYS A 289 -16.01 -12.01 10.92
C LYS A 289 -15.02 -12.76 10.05
N ASN A 290 -13.72 -12.65 10.34
CA ASN A 290 -12.69 -13.43 9.67
C ASN A 290 -12.67 -14.87 10.22
N ASN A 291 -12.40 -15.84 9.33
CA ASN A 291 -12.32 -17.26 9.66
C ASN A 291 -10.87 -17.69 9.93
N GLU A 292 -9.91 -17.17 9.15
CA GLU A 292 -8.49 -17.51 9.27
C GLU A 292 -7.83 -16.65 10.36
N ARG A 293 -8.09 -17.00 11.64
CA ARG A 293 -7.52 -16.28 12.79
C ARG A 293 -7.48 -17.14 14.05
N TYR A 294 -6.63 -16.76 15.01
CA TYR A 294 -6.74 -17.24 16.37
C TYR A 294 -7.89 -16.54 17.11
N GLU A 295 -8.67 -17.30 17.86
CA GLU A 295 -9.66 -16.71 18.76
C GLU A 295 -8.94 -16.05 19.94
N LYS A 296 -9.17 -14.75 20.12
CA LYS A 296 -8.53 -13.93 21.16
C LYS A 296 -9.60 -13.08 21.83
N HIS A 297 -9.58 -13.04 23.17
CA HIS A 297 -10.37 -12.10 23.93
C HIS A 297 -9.46 -10.96 24.40
N ILE A 298 -9.71 -9.76 23.89
CA ILE A 298 -8.89 -8.58 24.20
C ILE A 298 -9.72 -7.63 25.06
N VAL A 299 -9.25 -7.36 26.27
CA VAL A 299 -9.91 -6.45 27.19
C VAL A 299 -9.14 -5.12 27.22
N ALA A 300 -9.84 -4.02 27.05
CA ALA A 300 -9.23 -2.70 27.19
C ALA A 300 -8.93 -2.40 28.66
N ASN A 301 -7.68 -2.00 28.96
CA ASN A 301 -7.30 -1.55 30.30
C ASN A 301 -7.84 -0.14 30.63
N LYS A 302 -8.05 0.68 29.59
CA LYS A 302 -8.74 1.96 29.71
C LYS A 302 -10.24 1.71 29.79
N GLY A 303 -10.91 2.41 30.72
CA GLY A 303 -12.35 2.29 30.90
C GLY A 303 -13.16 2.75 29.68
N LYS A 304 -14.48 2.84 29.87
CA LYS A 304 -15.36 3.48 28.88
C LYS A 304 -15.02 4.96 28.80
N GLU A 305 -14.58 5.39 27.62
CA GLU A 305 -14.32 6.79 27.31
C GLU A 305 -15.40 7.29 26.33
N GLN A 306 -15.01 7.59 25.10
CA GLN A 306 -15.91 8.13 24.08
C GLN A 306 -16.45 7.03 23.17
N PRO A 307 -17.72 7.13 22.70
CA PRO A 307 -18.25 6.21 21.71
C PRO A 307 -17.52 6.36 20.39
N VAL A 308 -17.51 5.29 19.58
CA VAL A 308 -17.07 5.39 18.19
C VAL A 308 -18.05 6.26 17.40
N HIS A 309 -17.54 7.37 16.85
CA HIS A 309 -18.36 8.31 16.08
C HIS A 309 -18.54 7.83 14.65
N MET A 310 -19.78 7.56 14.23
CA MET A 310 -20.13 7.22 12.85
C MET A 310 -20.92 8.36 12.22
N LYS A 311 -20.39 8.95 11.13
CA LYS A 311 -20.96 10.13 10.50
C LYS A 311 -21.31 9.87 9.04
N LYS A 312 -22.54 10.18 8.65
CA LYS A 312 -22.96 10.22 7.27
C LYS A 312 -22.74 11.63 6.72
N CYS A 313 -22.04 11.74 5.59
CA CYS A 313 -21.79 12.99 4.88
C CYS A 313 -22.53 13.01 3.55
N GLU A 314 -22.80 14.19 3.01
CA GLU A 314 -23.51 14.29 1.72
C GLU A 314 -22.59 13.89 0.57
N ASN A 315 -21.36 14.42 0.53
CA ASN A 315 -20.36 14.19 -0.50
C ASN A 315 -18.94 14.36 0.06
N LEU A 316 -17.93 14.16 -0.76
CA LEU A 316 -16.52 14.26 -0.37
C LEU A 316 -16.12 15.65 0.17
N PRO A 317 -16.52 16.79 -0.44
CA PRO A 317 -16.27 18.12 0.12
C PRO A 317 -16.89 18.32 1.51
N ASP A 318 -18.13 17.90 1.72
CA ASP A 318 -18.83 17.98 3.02
C ASP A 318 -18.13 17.13 4.09
N GLU A 319 -17.62 15.94 3.70
CA GLU A 319 -16.86 15.08 4.60
C GLU A 319 -15.54 15.75 5.01
N ALA A 320 -14.80 16.32 4.06
CA ALA A 320 -13.54 17.00 4.33
C ALA A 320 -13.72 18.22 5.24
N GLU A 321 -14.72 19.08 4.98
CA GLU A 321 -15.04 20.23 5.84
C GLU A 321 -15.37 19.82 7.28
N LYS A 322 -16.17 18.74 7.45
CA LYS A 322 -16.52 18.22 8.77
C LYS A 322 -15.33 17.66 9.52
N ILE A 323 -14.37 17.05 8.81
CA ILE A 323 -13.11 16.56 9.42
C ILE A 323 -12.26 17.75 9.87
N VAL A 324 -12.07 18.76 9.02
CA VAL A 324 -11.31 19.97 9.38
C VAL A 324 -11.92 20.66 10.61
N ALA A 325 -13.23 20.86 10.62
CA ALA A 325 -13.92 21.46 11.76
C ALA A 325 -13.72 20.64 13.05
N GLN A 326 -13.74 19.31 12.98
CA GLN A 326 -13.53 18.44 14.11
C GLN A 326 -12.07 18.48 14.61
N ILE A 327 -11.10 18.53 13.71
CA ILE A 327 -9.66 18.69 14.03
C ILE A 327 -9.45 20.01 14.78
N GLN A 328 -10.03 21.11 14.28
CA GLN A 328 -9.93 22.41 14.95
C GLN A 328 -10.61 22.44 16.33
N MET A 329 -11.71 21.69 16.49
CA MET A 329 -12.37 21.54 17.78
C MET A 329 -11.46 20.83 18.78
N TYR A 330 -10.87 19.69 18.42
CA TYR A 330 -9.94 18.96 19.29
C TYR A 330 -8.70 19.77 19.64
N GLN A 331 -8.19 20.55 18.70
CA GLN A 331 -7.07 21.46 18.95
C GLN A 331 -7.43 22.51 20.03
N LYS A 332 -8.66 23.07 19.99
CA LYS A 332 -9.16 23.98 21.02
C LYS A 332 -9.35 23.29 22.38
N GLU A 333 -9.63 21.99 22.39
CA GLU A 333 -9.71 21.17 23.60
C GLU A 333 -8.33 20.76 24.14
N GLY A 334 -7.23 21.17 23.48
CA GLY A 334 -5.85 20.97 23.94
C GLY A 334 -5.18 19.72 23.38
N ILE A 335 -5.79 19.01 22.41
CA ILE A 335 -5.14 17.89 21.73
C ILE A 335 -4.25 18.45 20.62
N ALA A 336 -2.96 18.14 20.66
CA ALA A 336 -2.00 18.62 19.67
C ALA A 336 -2.27 17.99 18.28
N TYR A 337 -2.03 18.74 17.21
CA TYR A 337 -2.23 18.24 15.83
C TYR A 337 -1.47 16.94 15.53
N GLN A 338 -0.26 16.78 16.07
CA GLN A 338 0.56 15.56 15.93
C GLN A 338 -0.07 14.31 16.55
N GLU A 339 -1.03 14.48 17.45
CA GLU A 339 -1.79 13.39 18.06
C GLU A 339 -3.05 13.02 17.28
N MET A 340 -3.25 13.65 16.11
CA MET A 340 -4.39 13.41 15.24
C MET A 340 -3.93 12.81 13.91
N ALA A 341 -4.68 11.85 13.40
CA ALA A 341 -4.42 11.25 12.09
C ALA A 341 -5.69 11.05 11.28
N VAL A 342 -5.56 11.17 9.96
CA VAL A 342 -6.60 10.79 9.00
C VAL A 342 -6.07 9.65 8.13
N LEU A 343 -6.75 8.52 8.15
CA LEU A 343 -6.30 7.28 7.54
C LEU A 343 -7.17 6.93 6.33
N PHE A 344 -6.55 6.85 5.18
CA PHE A 344 -7.20 6.59 3.90
C PHE A 344 -6.87 5.18 3.37
N ARG A 345 -7.74 4.65 2.50
CA ARG A 345 -7.44 3.38 1.82
C ARG A 345 -6.38 3.55 0.73
N THR A 346 -6.41 4.66 0.00
CA THR A 346 -5.46 4.98 -1.07
C THR A 346 -4.93 6.40 -0.96
N ASN A 347 -3.74 6.65 -1.55
CA ASN A 347 -3.11 7.99 -1.57
C ASN A 347 -3.94 9.02 -2.32
N MET A 348 -4.69 8.61 -3.33
CA MET A 348 -5.53 9.50 -4.14
C MET A 348 -6.54 10.27 -3.28
N GLN A 349 -7.12 9.62 -2.27
CA GLN A 349 -8.16 10.20 -1.42
C GLN A 349 -7.67 11.36 -0.53
N MET A 350 -6.36 11.48 -0.30
CA MET A 350 -5.80 12.51 0.61
C MET A 350 -5.90 13.93 0.07
N ARG A 351 -5.97 14.10 -1.25
CA ARG A 351 -5.82 15.40 -1.93
C ARG A 351 -6.83 16.44 -1.50
N LEU A 352 -8.11 16.05 -1.53
CA LEU A 352 -9.20 16.97 -1.20
C LEU A 352 -9.06 17.48 0.25
N LEU A 353 -8.77 16.58 1.18
CA LEU A 353 -8.59 16.97 2.58
C LEU A 353 -7.34 17.82 2.77
N ALA A 354 -6.22 17.48 2.11
CA ALA A 354 -5.00 18.28 2.16
C ALA A 354 -5.26 19.73 1.69
N GLY A 355 -5.98 19.90 0.57
CA GLY A 355 -6.41 21.22 0.09
C GLY A 355 -7.26 21.98 1.12
N LYS A 356 -8.23 21.30 1.77
CA LYS A 356 -9.06 21.90 2.81
C LYS A 356 -8.28 22.27 4.08
N LEU A 357 -7.36 21.47 4.50
CA LEU A 357 -6.47 21.80 5.63
C LEU A 357 -5.63 23.05 5.33
N MET A 358 -5.12 23.18 4.10
CA MET A 358 -4.39 24.39 3.66
C MET A 358 -5.31 25.63 3.67
N GLU A 359 -6.51 25.54 3.10
CA GLU A 359 -7.50 26.63 3.10
C GLU A 359 -7.81 27.15 4.50
N HIS A 360 -7.84 26.24 5.49
CA HIS A 360 -8.15 26.57 6.89
C HIS A 360 -6.89 26.83 7.75
N GLY A 361 -5.70 26.84 7.17
CA GLY A 361 -4.43 27.07 7.88
C GLY A 361 -4.10 26.01 8.94
N VAL A 362 -4.57 24.78 8.76
CA VAL A 362 -4.29 23.65 9.66
C VAL A 362 -3.02 22.95 9.21
N PRO A 363 -1.95 22.88 10.03
CA PRO A 363 -0.72 22.21 9.68
C PRO A 363 -0.95 20.69 9.57
N PHE A 364 -0.37 20.06 8.55
CA PHE A 364 -0.44 18.62 8.36
C PHE A 364 0.86 18.05 7.78
N THR A 365 1.05 16.76 7.94
CA THR A 365 2.17 16.02 7.37
C THR A 365 1.66 14.83 6.55
N MET A 366 2.29 14.56 5.41
CA MET A 366 2.02 13.36 4.62
C MET A 366 3.24 12.45 4.64
N ARG A 367 3.04 11.18 4.91
CA ARG A 367 4.12 10.19 4.87
C ARG A 367 4.39 9.67 3.47
N GLU A 368 3.42 9.76 2.60
CA GLU A 368 3.45 9.23 1.24
C GLU A 368 3.29 10.38 0.25
N ASN A 369 4.02 10.29 -0.87
CA ASN A 369 3.89 11.28 -1.92
C ASN A 369 2.55 11.14 -2.63
N LEU A 370 1.87 12.28 -2.86
CA LEU A 370 0.70 12.30 -3.73
C LEU A 370 1.14 12.08 -5.19
N PRO A 371 0.66 11.06 -5.86
CA PRO A 371 0.93 10.89 -7.28
C PRO A 371 0.23 12.01 -8.08
N ASN A 372 0.87 12.50 -9.13
CA ASN A 372 0.19 13.41 -10.05
C ASN A 372 -0.77 12.61 -10.93
N LEU A 373 -2.06 12.84 -10.75
CA LEU A 373 -3.10 12.13 -11.51
C LEU A 373 -2.98 12.37 -13.03
N PHE A 374 -2.52 13.58 -13.43
CA PHE A 374 -2.33 13.93 -14.85
C PHE A 374 -1.13 13.25 -15.51
N ASP A 375 -0.28 12.57 -14.73
CA ASP A 375 0.81 11.74 -15.25
C ASP A 375 0.36 10.35 -15.72
N THR A 376 -0.86 9.94 -15.37
CA THR A 376 -1.42 8.66 -15.83
C THR A 376 -1.66 8.66 -17.32
N TRP A 377 -1.55 7.49 -17.97
CA TRP A 377 -1.66 7.41 -19.43
C TRP A 377 -3.06 7.81 -19.95
N MET A 378 -4.13 7.40 -19.21
CA MET A 378 -5.50 7.76 -19.58
C MET A 378 -5.76 9.27 -19.43
N ALA A 379 -5.23 9.92 -18.41
CA ALA A 379 -5.33 11.37 -18.26
C ALA A 379 -4.57 12.09 -19.40
N LYS A 380 -3.39 11.59 -19.78
CA LYS A 380 -2.63 12.09 -20.91
C LYS A 380 -3.37 11.93 -22.25
N ASP A 381 -4.16 10.87 -22.42
CA ASP A 381 -5.02 10.71 -23.60
C ASP A 381 -6.12 11.76 -23.65
N ILE A 382 -6.84 11.99 -22.53
CA ILE A 382 -7.83 13.06 -22.41
C ILE A 382 -7.20 14.43 -22.73
N MET A 383 -6.01 14.71 -22.18
CA MET A 383 -5.28 15.94 -22.47
C MET A 383 -4.93 16.08 -23.97
N CYS A 384 -4.55 14.99 -24.63
CA CYS A 384 -4.33 14.99 -26.07
C CYS A 384 -5.61 15.33 -26.85
N TYR A 385 -6.74 14.74 -26.49
CA TYR A 385 -8.03 15.10 -27.10
C TYR A 385 -8.34 16.59 -26.97
N LEU A 386 -8.20 17.14 -25.76
CA LEU A 386 -8.46 18.56 -25.50
C LEU A 386 -7.52 19.50 -26.31
N GLN A 387 -6.23 19.13 -26.38
CA GLN A 387 -5.24 19.90 -27.16
C GLN A 387 -5.49 19.83 -28.66
N LEU A 388 -5.89 18.66 -29.20
CA LEU A 388 -6.25 18.50 -30.61
C LEU A 388 -7.55 19.27 -30.94
N ALA A 389 -8.52 19.31 -30.02
CA ALA A 389 -9.73 20.11 -30.17
C ALA A 389 -9.41 21.60 -30.31
N LEU A 390 -8.41 22.11 -29.59
CA LEU A 390 -7.95 23.51 -29.68
C LEU A 390 -7.09 23.80 -30.92
N GLY A 391 -6.98 22.85 -31.85
CA GLY A 391 -6.28 23.07 -33.13
C GLY A 391 -4.84 22.60 -33.18
N ASN A 392 -4.33 21.94 -32.12
CA ASN A 392 -3.04 21.25 -32.23
C ASN A 392 -3.12 20.18 -33.34
N ARG A 393 -2.09 20.07 -34.16
CA ARG A 393 -2.06 19.10 -35.28
C ARG A 393 -0.83 18.19 -35.22
N SER A 394 -0.14 18.17 -34.10
CA SER A 394 1.06 17.35 -33.93
C SER A 394 0.78 15.86 -34.18
N ARG A 395 1.60 15.25 -35.03
CA ARG A 395 1.58 13.82 -35.36
C ARG A 395 1.67 12.94 -34.10
N GLU A 396 2.50 13.33 -33.16
CA GLU A 396 2.70 12.58 -31.91
C GLU A 396 1.38 12.45 -31.14
N LYS A 397 0.64 13.56 -30.96
CA LYS A 397 -0.64 13.57 -30.26
C LYS A 397 -1.73 12.79 -30.98
N PHE A 398 -1.77 12.90 -32.33
CA PHE A 398 -2.70 12.09 -33.12
C PHE A 398 -2.41 10.60 -32.96
N LEU A 399 -1.16 10.17 -33.09
CA LEU A 399 -0.80 8.76 -32.96
C LEU A 399 -1.18 8.18 -31.59
N LYS A 400 -1.19 9.02 -30.56
CA LYS A 400 -1.52 8.60 -29.22
C LYS A 400 -3.00 8.23 -29.06
N ILE A 401 -3.91 8.99 -29.69
CA ILE A 401 -5.37 8.80 -29.52
C ILE A 401 -6.08 8.31 -30.78
N ALA A 402 -5.41 8.18 -31.91
CA ALA A 402 -6.00 7.82 -33.19
C ALA A 402 -6.88 6.56 -33.15
N ASN A 403 -6.46 5.57 -32.36
CA ASN A 403 -7.16 4.31 -32.14
C ASN A 403 -7.59 4.10 -30.67
N ARG A 404 -7.87 5.18 -29.96
CA ARG A 404 -8.38 5.15 -28.60
C ARG A 404 -9.63 6.03 -28.44
N PRO A 405 -10.85 5.55 -28.79
CA PRO A 405 -11.24 4.18 -29.19
C PRO A 405 -10.79 3.79 -30.59
N VAL A 406 -10.96 2.51 -30.90
CA VAL A 406 -10.48 1.88 -32.13
C VAL A 406 -11.15 2.48 -33.37
N ARG A 407 -10.34 3.10 -34.26
CA ARG A 407 -10.77 3.68 -35.55
C ARG A 407 -10.12 3.02 -36.75
N TYR A 408 -9.20 2.05 -36.51
CA TYR A 408 -8.40 1.36 -37.53
C TYR A 408 -7.53 2.29 -38.40
N LEU A 409 -7.09 3.41 -37.84
CA LEU A 409 -6.18 4.32 -38.48
C LEU A 409 -4.75 3.76 -38.44
N SER A 410 -4.17 3.51 -39.62
CA SER A 410 -2.80 3.00 -39.72
C SER A 410 -1.78 4.09 -39.36
N ARG A 411 -0.75 3.75 -38.58
CA ARG A 411 0.39 4.64 -38.28
C ARG A 411 1.06 5.19 -39.55
N THR A 412 1.05 4.41 -40.63
CA THR A 412 1.62 4.81 -41.94
C THR A 412 0.81 5.86 -42.68
N ALA A 413 -0.44 6.15 -42.26
CA ALA A 413 -1.25 7.24 -42.81
C ALA A 413 -0.81 8.61 -42.27
N PHE A 414 -0.08 8.64 -41.16
CA PHE A 414 0.43 9.86 -40.54
C PHE A 414 1.89 10.10 -40.94
N THR A 415 2.09 10.61 -42.18
CA THR A 415 3.43 10.76 -42.79
C THR A 415 4.15 12.03 -42.38
N GLU A 416 3.41 13.11 -42.07
CA GLU A 416 3.95 14.44 -41.80
C GLU A 416 3.97 14.76 -40.30
N SER A 417 4.79 15.73 -39.90
CA SER A 417 4.86 16.23 -38.52
C SER A 417 3.56 16.86 -38.05
N GLU A 418 2.78 17.47 -38.98
CA GLU A 418 1.44 18.02 -38.76
C GLU A 418 0.41 17.22 -39.55
N VAL A 419 -0.67 16.82 -38.89
CA VAL A 419 -1.72 15.97 -39.45
C VAL A 419 -2.81 16.83 -40.08
N SER A 420 -3.13 16.51 -41.34
CA SER A 420 -4.28 17.05 -42.06
C SER A 420 -5.33 15.96 -42.28
N PHE A 421 -6.58 16.24 -41.95
CA PHE A 421 -7.68 15.32 -42.20
C PHE A 421 -7.92 15.07 -43.70
N ASP A 422 -7.71 16.11 -44.56
CA ASP A 422 -7.82 15.96 -46.02
C ASP A 422 -6.75 14.98 -46.56
N LYS A 423 -5.51 15.08 -46.07
CA LYS A 423 -4.45 14.14 -46.43
C LYS A 423 -4.73 12.72 -45.94
N LEU A 424 -5.30 12.57 -44.73
CA LEU A 424 -5.73 11.26 -44.23
C LEU A 424 -6.83 10.67 -45.14
N ARG A 425 -7.83 11.44 -45.52
CA ARG A 425 -8.87 10.99 -46.45
C ARG A 425 -8.27 10.58 -47.79
N ALA A 426 -7.40 11.42 -48.36
CA ALA A 426 -6.71 11.10 -49.60
C ALA A 426 -5.88 9.82 -49.53
N TYR A 427 -5.18 9.57 -48.43
CA TYR A 427 -4.39 8.35 -48.21
C TYR A 427 -5.26 7.09 -48.33
N TYR A 428 -6.44 7.08 -47.70
CA TYR A 428 -7.32 5.93 -47.71
C TYR A 428 -8.10 5.79 -49.04
N ALA A 429 -8.44 6.91 -49.70
CA ALA A 429 -9.06 6.91 -51.01
C ALA A 429 -8.15 6.24 -52.07
N VAL A 430 -6.85 6.55 -52.08
CA VAL A 430 -5.86 5.90 -52.95
C VAL A 430 -5.76 4.38 -52.75
N LYS A 431 -6.08 3.92 -51.54
CA LYS A 431 -6.07 2.49 -51.15
C LYS A 431 -7.43 1.79 -51.39
N ASN A 432 -8.39 2.46 -52.02
CA ASN A 432 -9.77 1.96 -52.20
C ASN A 432 -10.44 1.54 -50.86
N GLN A 433 -10.15 2.27 -49.78
CA GLN A 433 -10.74 2.06 -48.45
C GLN A 433 -11.72 3.19 -48.11
N GLU A 434 -12.71 3.41 -48.95
CA GLU A 434 -13.71 4.50 -48.83
C GLU A 434 -14.49 4.46 -47.50
N TRP A 435 -14.66 3.26 -46.91
CA TRP A 435 -15.29 3.10 -45.60
C TRP A 435 -14.54 3.80 -44.45
N MET A 436 -13.28 4.17 -44.65
CA MET A 436 -12.51 4.97 -43.69
C MET A 436 -12.88 6.44 -43.68
N GLU A 437 -13.50 6.95 -44.74
CA GLU A 437 -13.87 8.36 -44.85
C GLU A 437 -14.85 8.79 -43.76
N GLU A 438 -15.89 8.00 -43.50
CA GLU A 438 -16.84 8.22 -42.42
C GLU A 438 -16.16 8.27 -41.04
N ARG A 439 -15.24 7.37 -40.78
CA ARG A 439 -14.50 7.31 -39.49
C ARG A 439 -13.61 8.53 -39.29
N ILE A 440 -12.96 9.00 -40.34
CA ILE A 440 -12.13 10.21 -40.32
C ILE A 440 -13.01 11.43 -40.14
N TRP A 441 -14.17 11.49 -40.82
CA TRP A 441 -15.17 12.54 -40.66
C TRP A 441 -15.69 12.61 -39.21
N ASN A 442 -16.08 11.51 -38.64
CA ASN A 442 -16.53 11.42 -37.25
C ASN A 442 -15.45 11.90 -36.29
N PHE A 443 -14.20 11.48 -36.47
CA PHE A 443 -13.10 11.92 -35.63
C PHE A 443 -12.83 13.43 -35.74
N GLU A 444 -12.87 14.00 -36.94
CA GLU A 444 -12.76 15.46 -37.14
C GLU A 444 -13.93 16.22 -36.50
N TYR A 445 -15.15 15.70 -36.66
CA TYR A 445 -16.37 16.27 -36.09
C TYR A 445 -16.33 16.23 -34.55
N ASP A 446 -15.92 15.14 -33.96
CA ASP A 446 -15.77 15.00 -32.51
C ASP A 446 -14.82 16.06 -31.94
N LEU A 447 -13.65 16.26 -32.59
CA LEU A 447 -12.69 17.27 -32.14
C LEU A 447 -13.24 18.71 -32.29
N LYS A 448 -14.03 18.98 -33.33
CA LYS A 448 -14.70 20.30 -33.51
C LYS A 448 -15.75 20.53 -32.42
N ASN A 449 -16.54 19.49 -32.09
CA ASN A 449 -17.54 19.59 -31.03
C ASN A 449 -16.89 19.85 -29.67
N LEU A 450 -15.81 19.14 -29.34
CA LEU A 450 -15.08 19.31 -28.10
C LEU A 450 -14.66 20.77 -27.86
N ALA A 451 -14.20 21.47 -28.93
CA ALA A 451 -13.71 22.84 -28.81
C ALA A 451 -14.76 23.83 -28.28
N SER A 452 -16.05 23.53 -28.44
CA SER A 452 -17.15 24.37 -28.00
C SER A 452 -17.67 24.09 -26.59
N LEU A 453 -17.22 23.01 -25.96
CA LEU A 453 -17.71 22.57 -24.68
C LEU A 453 -16.91 23.16 -23.51
N SER A 454 -17.53 23.22 -22.31
CA SER A 454 -16.78 23.43 -21.08
C SER A 454 -15.85 22.25 -20.80
N PRO A 455 -14.76 22.41 -20.03
CA PRO A 455 -13.83 21.34 -19.77
C PRO A 455 -14.50 20.08 -19.17
N TYR A 456 -15.42 20.27 -18.22
CA TYR A 456 -16.21 19.18 -17.64
C TYR A 456 -17.03 18.43 -18.69
N ALA A 457 -17.77 19.18 -19.54
CA ALA A 457 -18.58 18.59 -20.58
C ALA A 457 -17.73 17.95 -21.69
N ALA A 458 -16.58 18.52 -22.01
CA ALA A 458 -15.63 17.95 -22.98
C ALA A 458 -15.07 16.61 -22.51
N ILE A 459 -14.62 16.51 -21.26
CA ILE A 459 -14.15 15.23 -20.67
C ILE A 459 -15.29 14.22 -20.66
N HIS A 460 -16.51 14.62 -20.27
CA HIS A 460 -17.67 13.75 -20.32
C HIS A 460 -17.96 13.24 -21.73
N PHE A 461 -17.89 14.12 -22.74
CA PHE A 461 -18.13 13.74 -24.12
C PHE A 461 -17.04 12.80 -24.66
N ILE A 462 -15.75 13.00 -24.32
CA ILE A 462 -14.68 12.05 -24.65
C ILE A 462 -14.99 10.68 -24.07
N ARG A 463 -15.36 10.63 -22.80
CA ARG A 463 -15.62 9.40 -22.07
C ARG A 463 -16.82 8.63 -22.59
N LYS A 464 -17.96 9.33 -22.79
CA LYS A 464 -19.25 8.70 -23.12
C LYS A 464 -19.66 8.87 -24.58
N GLY A 465 -19.49 10.07 -25.15
CA GLY A 465 -19.89 10.38 -26.53
C GLY A 465 -18.94 9.76 -27.55
N ILE A 466 -17.64 9.94 -27.38
CA ILE A 466 -16.61 9.34 -28.26
C ILE A 466 -16.40 7.84 -27.94
N GLY A 467 -16.75 7.39 -26.73
CA GLY A 467 -16.66 5.99 -26.33
C GLY A 467 -15.32 5.59 -25.70
N TYR A 468 -14.61 6.53 -25.06
CA TYR A 468 -13.33 6.26 -24.43
C TYR A 468 -13.46 5.30 -23.23
N ASP A 469 -14.56 5.40 -22.45
CA ASP A 469 -14.81 4.50 -21.33
C ASP A 469 -15.04 3.02 -21.81
N GLU A 470 -15.70 2.83 -22.96
CA GLU A 470 -15.88 1.49 -23.54
C GLU A 470 -14.56 0.94 -24.09
N PHE A 471 -13.72 1.80 -24.67
CA PHE A 471 -12.37 1.43 -25.05
C PHE A 471 -11.57 0.95 -23.83
N LEU A 472 -11.61 1.67 -22.71
CA LEU A 472 -10.90 1.28 -21.48
C LEU A 472 -11.37 -0.06 -20.94
N LYS A 473 -12.68 -0.35 -20.99
CA LYS A 473 -13.22 -1.66 -20.58
C LYS A 473 -12.67 -2.79 -21.44
N THR A 474 -12.80 -2.63 -22.76
CA THR A 474 -12.30 -3.64 -23.72
C THR A 474 -10.79 -3.85 -23.55
N TYR A 475 -10.05 -2.77 -23.38
CA TYR A 475 -8.61 -2.81 -23.17
C TYR A 475 -8.22 -3.52 -21.87
N ALA A 476 -9.01 -3.33 -20.80
CA ALA A 476 -8.83 -4.01 -19.54
C ALA A 476 -9.16 -5.51 -19.62
N ASP A 477 -10.28 -5.84 -20.28
CA ASP A 477 -10.73 -7.22 -20.49
C ASP A 477 -9.69 -8.03 -21.30
N GLU A 478 -9.15 -7.45 -22.39
CA GLU A 478 -8.11 -8.08 -23.21
C GLU A 478 -6.82 -8.39 -22.44
N ARG A 479 -6.53 -7.60 -21.39
CA ARG A 479 -5.33 -7.75 -20.53
C ARG A 479 -5.61 -8.41 -19.20
N ASN A 480 -6.84 -8.79 -18.96
CA ASN A 480 -7.29 -9.37 -17.70
C ASN A 480 -6.92 -8.48 -16.48
N VAL A 481 -7.04 -7.16 -16.64
CA VAL A 481 -6.82 -6.17 -15.58
C VAL A 481 -8.14 -5.46 -15.23
N ASN A 482 -8.22 -4.92 -14.03
CA ASN A 482 -9.39 -4.17 -13.60
C ASN A 482 -9.24 -2.68 -14.00
N ALA A 483 -10.24 -2.13 -14.69
CA ALA A 483 -10.27 -0.74 -15.11
C ALA A 483 -10.82 0.25 -14.06
N ASP A 484 -11.29 -0.22 -12.91
CA ASP A 484 -11.98 0.65 -11.94
C ASP A 484 -11.11 1.81 -11.44
N ASP A 485 -9.82 1.55 -11.17
CA ASP A 485 -8.87 2.60 -10.79
C ASP A 485 -8.71 3.66 -11.88
N TRP A 486 -8.78 3.26 -13.15
CA TRP A 486 -8.72 4.18 -14.28
C TRP A 486 -9.95 5.08 -14.36
N PHE A 487 -11.13 4.51 -14.09
CA PHE A 487 -12.36 5.30 -14.02
C PHE A 487 -12.36 6.27 -12.85
N ASP A 488 -11.82 5.88 -11.69
CA ASP A 488 -11.66 6.77 -10.54
C ASP A 488 -10.76 7.97 -10.86
N VAL A 489 -9.64 7.75 -11.56
CA VAL A 489 -8.77 8.82 -12.05
C VAL A 489 -9.51 9.77 -12.98
N LEU A 490 -10.30 9.23 -13.94
CA LEU A 490 -11.05 10.03 -14.89
C LEU A 490 -12.23 10.77 -14.23
N ASP A 491 -12.90 10.16 -13.24
CA ASP A 491 -13.96 10.81 -12.46
C ASP A 491 -13.37 12.00 -11.68
N GLU A 492 -12.20 11.82 -11.03
CA GLU A 492 -11.51 12.90 -10.32
C GLU A 492 -11.04 14.00 -11.26
N MET A 493 -10.44 13.64 -12.41
CA MET A 493 -10.04 14.60 -13.44
C MET A 493 -11.22 15.42 -13.95
N GLN A 494 -12.34 14.78 -14.22
CA GLN A 494 -13.57 15.43 -14.69
C GLN A 494 -14.11 16.39 -13.62
N GLU A 495 -14.06 16.01 -12.34
CA GLU A 495 -14.51 16.86 -11.24
C GLU A 495 -13.60 18.09 -11.08
N MET A 496 -12.29 17.94 -11.19
CA MET A 496 -11.33 19.07 -11.16
C MET A 496 -11.52 20.05 -12.31
N ALA A 497 -12.13 19.61 -13.41
CA ALA A 497 -12.46 20.44 -14.56
C ALA A 497 -13.75 21.25 -14.40
N ARG A 498 -14.57 20.99 -13.36
CA ARG A 498 -15.93 21.56 -13.20
C ARG A 498 -15.94 23.08 -13.09
N ASP A 499 -15.04 23.62 -12.29
CA ASP A 499 -14.98 25.06 -12.00
C ASP A 499 -14.18 25.84 -13.03
N LYS A 500 -13.64 25.16 -14.06
CA LYS A 500 -12.88 25.81 -15.13
C LYS A 500 -13.81 26.27 -16.26
N LYS A 501 -13.63 27.51 -16.68
CA LYS A 501 -14.52 28.16 -17.66
C LYS A 501 -14.23 27.75 -19.10
N SER A 502 -12.99 27.36 -19.40
CA SER A 502 -12.54 27.00 -20.74
C SER A 502 -11.49 25.91 -20.75
N ILE A 503 -11.38 25.20 -21.88
CA ILE A 503 -10.35 24.17 -22.07
C ILE A 503 -8.93 24.74 -21.87
N PRO A 504 -8.56 25.92 -22.44
CA PRO A 504 -7.23 26.51 -22.17
C PRO A 504 -6.96 26.76 -20.68
N GLU A 505 -7.96 27.26 -19.94
CA GLU A 505 -7.82 27.45 -18.49
C GLU A 505 -7.56 26.14 -17.75
N PHE A 506 -8.27 25.06 -18.13
CA PHE A 506 -8.06 23.74 -17.56
C PHE A 506 -6.67 23.19 -17.91
N LEU A 507 -6.21 23.35 -19.15
CA LEU A 507 -4.87 22.92 -19.56
C LEU A 507 -3.78 23.67 -18.78
N SER A 508 -3.91 24.98 -18.60
CA SER A 508 -2.98 25.76 -17.76
C SER A 508 -3.03 25.33 -16.30
N PHE A 509 -4.21 25.01 -15.78
CA PHE A 509 -4.34 24.44 -14.43
C PHE A 509 -3.57 23.13 -14.31
N VAL A 510 -3.69 22.23 -15.29
CA VAL A 510 -2.98 20.94 -15.28
C VAL A 510 -1.46 21.11 -15.36
N GLU A 511 -0.96 22.04 -16.17
CA GLU A 511 0.46 22.36 -16.27
C GLU A 511 1.03 22.85 -14.92
N ASN A 512 0.31 23.75 -14.26
CA ASN A 512 0.70 24.29 -12.95
C ASN A 512 0.45 23.32 -11.79
N TYR A 513 -0.35 22.28 -11.99
CA TYR A 513 -0.70 21.33 -10.93
C TYR A 513 0.51 20.56 -10.40
N GLY A 514 1.46 20.22 -11.27
CA GLY A 514 2.73 19.62 -10.88
C GLY A 514 3.54 20.51 -9.95
N ASP A 515 3.60 21.81 -10.25
CA ASP A 515 4.28 22.82 -9.44
C ASP A 515 3.59 22.95 -8.06
N THR A 516 2.26 22.98 -8.03
CA THR A 516 1.48 23.01 -6.79
C THR A 516 1.78 21.80 -5.90
N LEU A 517 1.87 20.58 -6.47
CA LEU A 517 2.25 19.38 -5.73
C LEU A 517 3.69 19.45 -5.21
N GLU A 518 4.60 20.03 -5.96
CA GLU A 518 5.98 20.20 -5.54
C GLU A 518 6.10 21.30 -4.45
N GLU A 519 5.34 22.38 -4.55
CA GLU A 519 5.21 23.39 -3.49
C GLU A 519 4.69 22.77 -2.19
N MET A 520 3.63 21.94 -2.27
CA MET A 520 3.12 21.19 -1.13
C MET A 520 4.21 20.31 -0.49
N ARG A 521 5.02 19.62 -1.31
CA ARG A 521 6.15 18.81 -0.83
C ARG A 521 7.25 19.64 -0.18
N GLN A 522 7.57 20.80 -0.76
CA GLN A 522 8.58 21.71 -0.20
C GLN A 522 8.12 22.34 1.11
N GLU A 523 6.84 22.69 1.20
CA GLU A 523 6.25 23.21 2.42
C GLU A 523 6.24 22.18 3.54
N GLN A 524 5.93 20.91 3.22
CA GLN A 524 6.07 19.80 4.15
C GLN A 524 7.52 19.59 4.62
N LYS A 525 8.49 19.65 3.70
CA LYS A 525 9.91 19.58 4.08
C LYS A 525 10.32 20.74 5.00
N LYS A 526 9.81 21.94 4.73
CA LYS A 526 10.04 23.12 5.60
C LYS A 526 9.40 22.95 6.97
N GLN A 527 8.18 22.40 7.04
CA GLN A 527 7.49 22.09 8.31
C GLN A 527 8.23 20.99 9.10
N GLN A 528 8.74 19.96 8.41
CA GLN A 528 9.60 18.95 9.04
C GLN A 528 10.91 19.53 9.59
N VAL A 529 11.52 20.49 8.88
CA VAL A 529 12.74 21.20 9.35
C VAL A 529 12.44 22.16 10.50
N LYS A 530 11.23 22.73 10.54
CA LYS A 530 10.80 23.64 11.62
C LYS A 530 10.25 22.92 12.85
N GLU A 531 10.17 21.57 12.83
CA GLU A 531 9.53 20.76 13.89
C GLU A 531 8.09 21.22 14.21
N GLU A 532 7.36 21.81 13.25
CA GLU A 532 5.97 22.16 13.44
C GLU A 532 5.13 20.89 13.25
N PRO A 533 4.63 20.31 14.35
CA PRO A 533 3.90 19.06 14.31
C PRO A 533 2.50 19.31 13.74
N GLY A 534 2.16 18.62 12.64
CA GLY A 534 0.87 18.70 11.97
C GLY A 534 0.04 17.42 12.10
N VAL A 535 -1.22 17.49 11.63
CA VAL A 535 -2.10 16.32 11.49
C VAL A 535 -1.49 15.33 10.51
N SER A 536 -1.43 14.06 10.87
CA SER A 536 -0.86 13.02 10.00
C SER A 536 -1.88 12.52 8.97
N LEU A 537 -1.59 12.74 7.68
CA LEU A 537 -2.34 12.15 6.57
C LEU A 537 -1.54 10.96 6.02
N MET A 538 -2.16 9.79 5.96
CA MET A 538 -1.49 8.58 5.48
C MET A 538 -2.48 7.49 5.06
N THR A 539 -1.99 6.46 4.38
CA THR A 539 -2.80 5.27 4.14
C THR A 539 -2.95 4.42 5.41
N MET A 540 -3.99 3.59 5.45
CA MET A 540 -4.20 2.61 6.53
C MET A 540 -2.97 1.70 6.68
N HIS A 541 -2.32 1.31 5.57
CA HIS A 541 -1.08 0.52 5.59
C HIS A 541 0.06 1.26 6.30
N ALA A 542 0.27 2.52 5.96
CA ALA A 542 1.35 3.32 6.55
C ALA A 542 1.13 3.64 8.04
N SER A 543 -0.09 3.46 8.53
CA SER A 543 -0.44 3.68 9.94
C SER A 543 -0.02 2.54 10.87
N LYS A 544 0.35 1.37 10.31
CA LYS A 544 0.77 0.22 11.11
C LYS A 544 1.99 0.57 11.99
N GLY A 545 1.94 0.18 13.26
CA GLY A 545 2.98 0.52 14.24
C GLY A 545 2.81 1.88 14.92
N LEU A 546 1.94 2.76 14.40
CA LEU A 546 1.68 4.08 14.97
C LEU A 546 0.48 4.08 15.92
N GLU A 547 0.31 5.22 16.63
CA GLU A 547 -0.85 5.42 17.52
C GLU A 547 -1.11 6.91 17.73
N PHE A 548 -2.39 7.30 17.79
CA PHE A 548 -2.84 8.67 17.86
C PHE A 548 -3.98 8.82 18.88
N SER A 549 -4.11 9.98 19.50
CA SER A 549 -5.22 10.27 20.39
C SER A 549 -6.55 10.34 19.64
N VAL A 550 -6.53 10.89 18.42
CA VAL A 550 -7.68 11.00 17.52
C VAL A 550 -7.38 10.40 16.17
N VAL A 551 -8.25 9.52 15.69
CA VAL A 551 -8.16 8.93 14.34
C VAL A 551 -9.45 9.15 13.57
N PHE A 552 -9.33 9.64 12.36
CA PHE A 552 -10.39 9.71 11.37
C PHE A 552 -10.17 8.67 10.28
N VAL A 553 -11.22 7.96 9.93
CA VAL A 553 -11.24 7.01 8.79
C VAL A 553 -12.38 7.42 7.87
N PRO A 554 -12.11 8.28 6.88
CA PRO A 554 -13.12 8.79 5.95
C PRO A 554 -13.43 7.82 4.83
N THR A 555 -14.51 8.13 4.11
CA THR A 555 -14.90 7.48 2.85
C THR A 555 -15.05 5.96 2.98
N LEU A 556 -15.66 5.51 4.11
CA LEU A 556 -15.99 4.12 4.31
C LEU A 556 -17.22 3.75 3.47
N ASN A 557 -17.01 3.69 2.16
CA ASN A 557 -18.01 3.33 1.17
C ASN A 557 -17.68 1.98 0.52
N GLU A 558 -18.71 1.31 0.00
CA GLU A 558 -18.54 0.12 -0.83
C GLU A 558 -17.58 0.41 -1.99
N ASP A 559 -16.84 -0.57 -2.45
CA ASP A 559 -15.80 -0.50 -3.48
C ASP A 559 -14.52 0.28 -3.08
N ILE A 560 -14.53 0.97 -1.93
CA ILE A 560 -13.37 1.70 -1.39
C ILE A 560 -12.82 0.98 -0.17
N VAL A 561 -13.67 0.68 0.82
CA VAL A 561 -13.35 -0.14 1.98
C VAL A 561 -14.54 -1.08 2.23
N PRO A 562 -14.44 -2.35 1.84
CA PRO A 562 -13.31 -3.04 1.21
C PRO A 562 -13.02 -2.54 -0.21
N TYR A 563 -11.74 -2.58 -0.59
CA TYR A 563 -11.31 -2.21 -1.93
C TYR A 563 -11.78 -3.26 -2.96
N ARG A 564 -12.44 -2.80 -4.01
CA ARG A 564 -13.13 -3.66 -4.97
C ARG A 564 -12.23 -4.73 -5.58
N LYS A 565 -11.03 -4.35 -6.01
CA LYS A 565 -10.05 -5.28 -6.59
C LYS A 565 -9.66 -6.38 -5.60
N ALA A 566 -9.40 -6.03 -4.34
CA ALA A 566 -9.05 -7.00 -3.31
C ALA A 566 -10.18 -8.00 -3.05
N VAL A 567 -11.44 -7.54 -3.10
CA VAL A 567 -12.62 -8.42 -2.98
C VAL A 567 -12.71 -9.39 -4.15
N GLN A 568 -12.48 -8.94 -5.37
CA GLN A 568 -12.48 -9.77 -6.58
C GLN A 568 -11.36 -10.83 -6.55
N GLU A 569 -10.22 -10.50 -5.98
CA GLU A 569 -9.09 -11.41 -5.75
C GLU A 569 -9.30 -12.37 -4.55
N GLY A 570 -10.43 -12.29 -3.85
CA GLY A 570 -10.73 -13.11 -2.68
C GLY A 570 -10.10 -12.63 -1.37
N ASN A 571 -9.55 -11.42 -1.32
CA ASN A 571 -8.79 -10.86 -0.20
C ASN A 571 -9.67 -10.07 0.80
N LEU A 572 -10.96 -10.37 0.92
CA LEU A 572 -11.89 -9.66 1.80
C LEU A 572 -11.44 -9.66 3.26
N GLU A 573 -10.83 -10.75 3.73
CA GLU A 573 -10.36 -10.85 5.11
C GLU A 573 -9.16 -9.92 5.38
N GLU A 574 -8.29 -9.71 4.39
CA GLU A 574 -7.19 -8.75 4.51
C GLU A 574 -7.70 -7.31 4.55
N GLU A 575 -8.69 -6.96 3.75
CA GLU A 575 -9.36 -5.64 3.80
C GLU A 575 -9.99 -5.39 5.18
N ARG A 576 -10.59 -6.43 5.78
CA ARG A 576 -11.13 -6.32 7.14
C ARG A 576 -10.03 -6.14 8.19
N ARG A 577 -8.90 -6.85 8.07
CA ARG A 577 -7.71 -6.64 8.92
C ARG A 577 -7.17 -5.21 8.77
N MET A 578 -7.19 -4.67 7.56
CA MET A 578 -6.72 -3.30 7.31
C MET A 578 -7.56 -2.26 8.03
N LEU A 579 -8.89 -2.35 7.95
CA LEU A 579 -9.76 -1.47 8.72
C LEU A 579 -9.60 -1.69 10.23
N TYR A 580 -9.45 -2.94 10.69
CA TYR A 580 -9.14 -3.25 12.08
C TYR A 580 -7.84 -2.59 12.55
N VAL A 581 -6.77 -2.66 11.75
CA VAL A 581 -5.52 -1.97 12.04
C VAL A 581 -5.75 -0.47 12.15
N ALA A 582 -6.45 0.15 11.19
CA ALA A 582 -6.75 1.58 11.19
C ALA A 582 -7.53 2.01 12.46
N MET A 583 -8.58 1.27 12.82
CA MET A 583 -9.38 1.55 14.02
C MET A 583 -8.53 1.47 15.30
N THR A 584 -7.68 0.47 15.41
CA THR A 584 -6.82 0.23 16.57
C THR A 584 -5.61 1.15 16.68
N ARG A 585 -5.47 2.11 15.76
CA ARG A 585 -4.51 3.23 15.90
C ARG A 585 -5.02 4.30 16.86
N ALA A 586 -6.32 4.36 17.08
CA ALA A 586 -6.94 5.34 17.98
C ALA A 586 -6.76 4.97 19.46
N LYS A 587 -6.34 5.95 20.27
CA LYS A 587 -6.26 5.81 21.73
C LYS A 587 -7.58 6.14 22.40
N THR A 588 -8.21 7.25 21.99
CA THR A 588 -9.37 7.83 22.69
C THR A 588 -10.54 8.10 21.75
N TYR A 589 -10.29 8.75 20.62
CA TYR A 589 -11.34 9.16 19.69
C TYR A 589 -11.21 8.47 18.34
N LEU A 590 -12.26 7.80 17.91
CA LEU A 590 -12.35 7.17 16.58
C LEU A 590 -13.56 7.72 15.82
N HIS A 591 -13.30 8.31 14.66
CA HIS A 591 -14.30 8.82 13.74
C HIS A 591 -14.31 7.99 12.46
N LEU A 592 -15.45 7.39 12.15
CA LEU A 592 -15.72 6.66 10.93
C LEU A 592 -16.73 7.46 10.11
N SER A 593 -16.45 7.75 8.85
CA SER A 593 -17.39 8.47 8.01
C SER A 593 -17.56 7.85 6.63
N PHE A 594 -18.71 8.09 6.03
CA PHE A 594 -19.06 7.68 4.69
C PHE A 594 -19.90 8.75 4.00
N VAL A 595 -19.85 8.80 2.67
CA VAL A 595 -20.59 9.76 1.85
C VAL A 595 -21.80 9.12 1.19
N LYS A 596 -22.83 9.89 0.89
CA LYS A 596 -24.00 9.45 0.12
C LYS A 596 -23.73 9.46 -1.38
N GLU A 597 -22.88 10.41 -1.80
CA GLU A 597 -22.61 10.67 -3.20
C GLU A 597 -21.10 10.87 -3.40
N ARG A 598 -20.55 10.21 -4.42
CA ARG A 598 -19.17 10.37 -4.87
C ARG A 598 -19.17 10.67 -6.36
N PHE A 599 -18.57 11.77 -6.76
CA PHE A 599 -18.54 12.20 -8.16
C PHE A 599 -19.93 12.20 -8.83
N HIS A 600 -20.94 12.72 -8.10
CA HIS A 600 -22.35 12.76 -8.54
C HIS A 600 -22.99 11.39 -8.82
N LYS A 601 -22.43 10.33 -8.28
CA LYS A 601 -23.01 9.00 -8.27
C LYS A 601 -23.38 8.62 -6.84
N GLU A 602 -24.53 7.99 -6.67
CA GLU A 602 -24.91 7.46 -5.35
C GLU A 602 -23.86 6.44 -4.87
N ALA A 603 -23.45 6.57 -3.62
CA ALA A 603 -22.42 5.73 -3.00
C ALA A 603 -22.99 5.02 -1.77
N GLU A 604 -22.90 3.71 -1.76
CA GLU A 604 -23.35 2.88 -0.65
C GLU A 604 -22.32 2.88 0.48
N PRO A 605 -22.78 2.84 1.74
CA PRO A 605 -21.86 2.69 2.86
C PRO A 605 -21.17 1.32 2.85
N SER A 606 -19.95 1.29 3.33
CA SER A 606 -19.17 0.06 3.48
C SER A 606 -19.95 -1.03 4.22
N PRO A 607 -19.94 -2.28 3.74
CA PRO A 607 -20.50 -3.42 4.47
C PRO A 607 -19.87 -3.60 5.85
N PHE A 608 -18.61 -3.19 6.04
CA PHE A 608 -17.92 -3.26 7.31
C PHE A 608 -18.53 -2.35 8.40
N LEU A 609 -19.17 -1.25 8.02
CA LEU A 609 -19.89 -0.41 8.97
C LEU A 609 -21.09 -1.14 9.60
N TYR A 610 -21.72 -2.04 8.87
CA TYR A 610 -22.80 -2.87 9.38
C TYR A 610 -22.30 -4.00 10.29
N GLU A 611 -21.08 -4.48 10.06
CA GLU A 611 -20.43 -5.46 10.95
C GLU A 611 -20.04 -4.81 12.29
N ILE A 612 -19.53 -3.56 12.24
CA ILE A 612 -19.18 -2.78 13.43
C ILE A 612 -20.43 -2.40 14.24
N SER A 613 -21.49 -1.94 13.56
CA SER A 613 -22.73 -1.46 14.19
C SER A 613 -23.97 -2.01 13.47
N PRO A 614 -24.49 -3.16 13.89
CA PRO A 614 -25.71 -3.74 13.28
C PRO A 614 -26.94 -2.81 13.38
N ALA A 615 -26.97 -1.92 14.37
CA ALA A 615 -28.04 -0.92 14.51
C ALA A 615 -28.08 0.09 13.36
N LEU A 616 -26.96 0.34 12.69
CA LEU A 616 -26.87 1.23 11.52
C LEU A 616 -27.69 0.68 10.35
N LYS A 617 -27.66 -0.63 10.12
CA LYS A 617 -28.41 -1.32 9.06
C LYS A 617 -29.91 -1.07 9.20
N ASN A 618 -30.44 -1.14 10.42
CA ASN A 618 -31.84 -0.90 10.70
C ASN A 618 -32.28 0.57 10.50
N LYS A 619 -31.37 1.53 10.76
CA LYS A 619 -31.65 2.97 10.57
C LYS A 619 -31.68 3.36 9.09
N ILE A 620 -30.83 2.77 8.26
CA ILE A 620 -30.76 3.07 6.81
C ILE A 620 -31.95 2.42 6.09
N ASN A 621 -32.26 1.16 6.40
CA ASN A 621 -33.39 0.46 5.78
C ASN A 621 -34.75 1.09 6.12
N LYS A 622 -34.95 1.63 7.34
CA LYS A 622 -36.17 2.37 7.69
C LYS A 622 -36.34 3.69 6.92
N LYS A 623 -35.26 4.28 6.40
CA LYS A 623 -35.34 5.49 5.56
C LYS A 623 -35.56 5.21 4.08
N ARG A 624 -35.27 3.99 3.59
CA ARG A 624 -35.55 3.54 2.21
C ARG A 624 -36.99 3.07 2.03
N GLY A 625 -37.67 2.73 3.09
CA GLY A 625 -39.09 2.28 3.10
C GLY A 625 -40.11 3.39 3.37
N ARG A 626 -39.70 4.63 3.34
CA ARG A 626 -40.54 5.83 3.38
C ARG A 626 -40.23 6.72 2.16
#